data_2edb44dedd154c327fdaa2c2e43d250d
#
_entry.id   2edb44dedd154c327fdaa2c2e43d250d
#
_cell.length_a   1.000
_cell.length_b   1.000
_cell.length_c   1.000
_cell.angle_alpha   90.00
_cell.angle_beta   90.00
_cell.angle_gamma   90.00
#
_symmetry.space_group_name_H-M   'P 1'
#
loop_
_entity.id
_entity.type
_entity.pdbx_description
1 polymer ?
#
loop_
_entity_poly.entity_id
_entity_poly.type
_entity_poly.pdbx_seq_one_letter_code
_entity_poly.pdbx_strand_id
1 'polypeptide(L)'
;NRRNGQANLHTSYTYNLRSWTKSISCPLFSETLYYNDARPNQTNTHYYNGNISGIDWNVNGDKKRGYDFSYDNLSRLLHADYLENNIRNHNFNTSYSYDKQGNIVSLMRSGNQNAAYGVIDNLTLNYRGNQLIKVEDTASDSNLPASSMDFRNGTNQDVEYLYDENGNLIKDLNKSIADIQYNLLNLPKRITFNDTNKSTHEYIYSADGKKLSVIHKSSAENRTDYVGNMIYENGSLKRILVDGGYIENGTYYFYLQDHLGNNRVVAKSDGTVIQTNHYYPFGMSFTE
;
A
#
# COMPACT_ATOMS: atom_id res chain seq x y z
N ASN A 1 7.00 -12.63 20.27
CA ASN A 1 6.64 -13.93 19.70
C ASN A 1 7.85 -14.58 19.03
N ARG A 2 8.20 -15.80 19.41
CA ARG A 2 9.22 -16.62 18.72
C ARG A 2 8.54 -17.44 17.64
N ARG A 3 9.06 -17.38 16.43
CA ARG A 3 8.58 -18.16 15.28
C ARG A 3 9.58 -19.29 15.01
N ASN A 4 9.13 -20.53 15.09
CA ASN A 4 9.95 -21.76 14.93
C ASN A 4 11.22 -21.81 15.80
N GLY A 5 11.24 -21.12 16.95
CA GLY A 5 12.41 -21.06 17.82
C GLY A 5 13.62 -20.31 17.28
N GLN A 6 13.56 -19.73 16.07
CA GLN A 6 14.64 -18.97 15.47
C GLN A 6 14.79 -17.61 16.16
N ALA A 7 15.99 -17.29 16.64
CA ALA A 7 16.26 -16.05 17.35
C ALA A 7 16.05 -14.80 16.48
N ASN A 8 16.37 -14.89 15.18
CA ASN A 8 16.22 -13.80 14.22
C ASN A 8 14.76 -13.53 13.79
N LEU A 9 13.82 -14.39 14.16
CA LEU A 9 12.37 -14.22 13.96
C LEU A 9 11.62 -13.85 15.26
N HIS A 10 12.35 -13.61 16.35
CA HIS A 10 11.76 -13.15 17.60
C HIS A 10 11.42 -11.67 17.50
N THR A 11 10.13 -11.34 17.66
CA THR A 11 9.63 -9.97 17.62
C THR A 11 9.22 -9.51 19.02
N SER A 12 9.73 -8.36 19.46
CA SER A 12 9.39 -7.69 20.70
C SER A 12 8.68 -6.37 20.42
N TYR A 13 7.75 -6.00 21.28
CA TYR A 13 6.99 -4.76 21.21
C TYR A 13 7.17 -3.96 22.50
N THR A 14 7.29 -2.65 22.38
CA THR A 14 7.21 -1.73 23.51
C THR A 14 6.07 -0.74 23.32
N TYR A 15 5.52 -0.24 24.41
CA TYR A 15 4.39 0.68 24.41
C TYR A 15 4.68 1.87 25.32
N ASN A 16 4.04 2.99 25.06
CA ASN A 16 4.06 4.13 25.95
C ASN A 16 2.98 3.99 27.05
N LEU A 17 2.88 4.96 27.95
CA LEU A 17 1.91 4.95 29.05
C LEU A 17 0.44 4.95 28.59
N ARG A 18 0.16 5.31 27.33
CA ARG A 18 -1.18 5.28 26.71
C ARG A 18 -1.43 4.02 25.92
N SER A 19 -0.56 3.00 26.07
CA SER A 19 -0.60 1.75 25.32
C SER A 19 -0.44 1.91 23.79
N TRP A 20 0.10 3.04 23.34
CA TRP A 20 0.45 3.19 21.92
C TRP A 20 1.77 2.48 21.64
N THR A 21 1.84 1.79 20.51
CA THR A 21 3.08 1.11 20.10
C THR A 21 4.22 2.10 19.97
N LYS A 22 5.31 1.83 20.70
CA LYS A 22 6.51 2.67 20.71
C LYS A 22 7.60 2.09 19.82
N SER A 23 7.78 0.78 19.85
CA SER A 23 8.71 0.08 18.98
C SER A 23 8.29 -1.34 18.67
N ILE A 24 8.71 -1.80 17.50
CA ILE A 24 8.71 -3.19 17.06
C ILE A 24 10.17 -3.54 16.82
N SER A 25 10.67 -4.62 17.42
CA SER A 25 12.07 -5.00 17.32
C SER A 25 12.22 -6.48 16.99
N CYS A 26 12.85 -6.76 15.86
CA CYS A 26 13.29 -8.07 15.41
C CYS A 26 14.64 -7.88 14.70
N PRO A 27 15.57 -8.86 14.74
CA PRO A 27 16.84 -8.75 14.03
C PRO A 27 16.72 -8.45 12.52
N LEU A 28 15.64 -8.91 11.87
CA LEU A 28 15.39 -8.69 10.44
C LEU A 28 14.54 -7.45 10.12
N PHE A 29 13.88 -6.87 11.14
CA PHE A 29 13.07 -5.66 10.99
C PHE A 29 12.92 -4.96 12.32
N SER A 30 13.12 -3.66 12.34
CA SER A 30 12.81 -2.81 13.50
C SER A 30 12.08 -1.55 13.07
N GLU A 31 11.20 -1.07 13.94
CA GLU A 31 10.46 0.17 13.78
C GLU A 31 10.39 0.92 15.10
N THR A 32 10.51 2.24 15.06
CA THR A 32 10.31 3.13 16.22
C THR A 32 9.32 4.22 15.84
N LEU A 33 8.30 4.42 16.66
CA LEU A 33 7.28 5.45 16.49
C LEU A 33 7.47 6.57 17.51
N TYR A 34 7.41 7.79 17.03
CA TYR A 34 7.49 9.01 17.82
C TYR A 34 6.12 9.69 17.84
N TYR A 35 5.71 10.21 18.99
CA TYR A 35 4.45 10.93 19.19
C TYR A 35 4.73 12.31 19.76
N ASN A 36 4.90 12.38 21.07
CA ASN A 36 5.28 13.58 21.83
C ASN A 36 6.72 13.54 22.31
N ASP A 37 7.50 12.56 21.89
CA ASP A 37 8.90 12.42 22.22
C ASP A 37 9.78 13.11 21.17
N ALA A 38 10.92 13.62 21.60
CA ALA A 38 11.95 14.10 20.70
C ALA A 38 12.56 12.93 19.90
N ARG A 39 12.70 13.09 18.60
CA ARG A 39 13.42 12.14 17.74
C ARG A 39 14.92 12.41 17.85
N PRO A 40 15.77 11.41 18.11
CA PRO A 40 17.20 11.61 18.20
C PRO A 40 17.78 12.24 16.93
N ASN A 41 18.58 13.31 17.11
CA ASN A 41 19.25 14.06 16.03
C ASN A 41 18.32 14.69 14.98
N GLN A 42 17.05 14.88 15.30
CA GLN A 42 16.05 15.48 14.42
C GLN A 42 15.12 16.41 15.21
N THR A 43 14.51 17.35 14.49
CA THR A 43 13.42 18.16 15.02
C THR A 43 12.12 17.62 14.47
N ASN A 44 11.23 17.11 15.34
CA ASN A 44 9.89 16.67 14.97
C ASN A 44 8.84 17.47 15.75
N THR A 45 7.64 17.58 15.18
CA THR A 45 6.49 18.18 15.90
C THR A 45 5.98 17.19 16.94
N HIS A 46 5.71 17.66 18.17
CA HIS A 46 5.20 16.79 19.23
C HIS A 46 3.68 16.78 19.22
N TYR A 47 3.07 15.60 19.08
CA TYR A 47 1.62 15.40 19.13
C TYR A 47 1.21 14.62 20.37
N TYR A 48 0.18 15.13 21.07
CA TYR A 48 -0.33 14.56 22.33
C TYR A 48 -1.68 13.87 22.15
N ASN A 49 -2.26 13.94 20.95
CA ASN A 49 -3.57 13.39 20.59
C ASN A 49 -3.51 11.98 19.99
N GLY A 50 -2.31 11.39 19.84
CA GLY A 50 -2.09 10.08 19.24
C GLY A 50 -1.60 10.12 17.80
N ASN A 51 -1.49 11.28 17.18
CA ASN A 51 -0.84 11.42 15.89
C ASN A 51 0.63 11.03 16.00
N ILE A 52 1.10 10.23 15.08
CA ILE A 52 2.52 9.85 14.98
C ILE A 52 3.29 11.03 14.40
N SER A 53 4.25 11.56 15.15
CA SER A 53 5.08 12.67 14.68
C SER A 53 6.19 12.25 13.74
N GLY A 54 6.63 11.00 13.85
CA GLY A 54 7.63 10.42 12.96
C GLY A 54 7.78 8.93 13.19
N ILE A 55 8.35 8.26 12.20
CA ILE A 55 8.72 6.85 12.27
C ILE A 55 10.15 6.66 11.78
N ASP A 56 10.85 5.73 12.39
CA ASP A 56 12.11 5.17 11.89
C ASP A 56 11.94 3.68 11.67
N TRP A 57 12.49 3.16 10.58
CA TRP A 57 12.56 1.72 10.40
C TRP A 57 13.88 1.29 9.77
N ASN A 58 14.24 0.04 10.02
CA ASN A 58 15.39 -0.61 9.44
C ASN A 58 15.02 -2.04 9.04
N VAL A 59 15.49 -2.46 7.90
CA VAL A 59 15.48 -3.86 7.45
C VAL A 59 16.92 -4.36 7.52
N ASN A 60 17.11 -5.60 7.96
CA ASN A 60 18.42 -6.20 8.20
C ASN A 60 19.43 -5.93 7.07
N GLY A 61 20.53 -5.30 7.43
CA GLY A 61 21.62 -4.98 6.51
C GLY A 61 21.39 -3.80 5.57
N ASP A 62 20.25 -3.12 5.68
CA ASP A 62 19.92 -1.95 4.86
C ASP A 62 20.05 -0.64 5.65
N LYS A 63 19.95 0.49 4.95
CA LYS A 63 19.97 1.83 5.52
C LYS A 63 18.77 2.08 6.46
N LYS A 64 18.97 2.91 7.47
CA LYS A 64 17.88 3.40 8.30
C LYS A 64 17.04 4.38 7.50
N ARG A 65 15.74 4.17 7.46
CA ARG A 65 14.76 5.04 6.82
C ARG A 65 13.80 5.64 7.85
N GLY A 66 13.13 6.70 7.48
CA GLY A 66 12.11 7.30 8.33
C GLY A 66 11.24 8.32 7.62
N TYR A 67 10.18 8.73 8.31
CA TYR A 67 9.34 9.86 7.98
C TYR A 67 9.16 10.80 9.17
N ASP A 68 9.10 12.10 8.89
CA ASP A 68 8.51 13.09 9.78
C ASP A 68 7.14 13.47 9.22
N PHE A 69 6.12 13.50 10.08
CA PHE A 69 4.75 13.77 9.69
C PHE A 69 4.25 15.12 10.18
N SER A 70 3.46 15.80 9.35
CA SER A 70 2.70 16.96 9.77
C SER A 70 1.23 16.81 9.40
N TYR A 71 0.36 17.36 10.25
CA TYR A 71 -1.08 17.20 10.16
C TYR A 71 -1.78 18.56 10.24
N ASP A 72 -2.99 18.62 9.70
CA ASP A 72 -3.88 19.75 9.93
C ASP A 72 -4.62 19.64 11.29
N ASN A 73 -5.44 20.64 11.59
CA ASN A 73 -6.20 20.69 12.84
C ASN A 73 -7.27 19.57 12.98
N LEU A 74 -7.60 18.86 11.89
CA LEU A 74 -8.49 17.70 11.87
C LEU A 74 -7.73 16.37 11.91
N SER A 75 -6.41 16.40 12.18
CA SER A 75 -5.52 15.23 12.18
C SER A 75 -5.40 14.52 10.83
N ARG A 76 -5.59 15.25 9.71
CA ARG A 76 -5.34 14.73 8.37
C ARG A 76 -3.88 14.98 7.99
N LEU A 77 -3.23 14.00 7.39
CA LEU A 77 -1.81 14.08 6.99
C LEU A 77 -1.61 15.14 5.89
N LEU A 78 -0.78 16.15 6.16
CA LEU A 78 -0.42 17.17 5.17
C LEU A 78 0.89 16.84 4.46
N HIS A 79 1.92 16.42 5.23
CA HIS A 79 3.24 16.12 4.69
C HIS A 79 3.84 14.91 5.38
N ALA A 80 4.60 14.15 4.61
CA ALA A 80 5.52 13.15 5.12
C ALA A 80 6.89 13.39 4.49
N ASP A 81 7.82 13.90 5.30
CA ASP A 81 9.19 14.20 4.90
C ASP A 81 10.07 12.96 5.13
N TYR A 82 10.61 12.44 4.05
CA TYR A 82 11.40 11.22 4.06
C TYR A 82 12.84 11.46 4.48
N LEU A 83 13.39 10.52 5.25
CA LEU A 83 14.77 10.54 5.74
C LEU A 83 15.48 9.22 5.47
N GLU A 84 16.78 9.32 5.17
CA GLU A 84 17.71 8.18 5.17
C GLU A 84 18.89 8.49 6.08
N ASN A 85 19.24 7.56 6.97
CA ASN A 85 20.34 7.71 7.93
C ASN A 85 20.28 9.05 8.71
N ASN A 86 19.06 9.47 9.07
CA ASN A 86 18.72 10.74 9.71
C ASN A 86 18.97 12.00 8.86
N ILE A 87 19.10 11.87 7.53
CA ILE A 87 19.24 13.00 6.62
C ILE A 87 17.96 13.12 5.81
N ARG A 88 17.33 14.32 5.79
CA ARG A 88 16.21 14.64 4.92
C ARG A 88 16.72 14.77 3.48
N ASN A 89 16.44 13.79 2.65
CA ASN A 89 16.87 13.76 1.25
C ASN A 89 15.71 13.89 0.26
N HIS A 90 14.47 13.92 0.77
CA HIS A 90 13.24 14.12 0.00
C HIS A 90 12.94 13.05 -1.07
N ASN A 91 13.67 11.92 -1.08
CA ASN A 91 13.57 10.90 -2.12
C ASN A 91 12.16 10.31 -2.27
N PHE A 92 11.41 10.19 -1.16
CA PHE A 92 10.08 9.62 -1.12
C PHE A 92 9.09 10.49 -0.33
N ASN A 93 9.22 11.80 -0.44
CA ASN A 93 8.30 12.73 0.18
C ASN A 93 6.90 12.61 -0.37
N THR A 94 5.90 12.92 0.47
CA THR A 94 4.52 13.07 0.03
C THR A 94 3.89 14.32 0.63
N SER A 95 2.97 14.95 -0.11
CA SER A 95 2.14 16.03 0.41
C SER A 95 0.70 15.91 -0.09
N TYR A 96 -0.22 16.40 0.72
CA TYR A 96 -1.66 16.27 0.51
C TYR A 96 -2.36 17.57 0.84
N SER A 97 -3.43 17.87 0.11
CA SER A 97 -4.42 18.87 0.53
C SER A 97 -5.82 18.30 0.43
N TYR A 98 -6.75 18.88 1.20
CA TYR A 98 -8.10 18.34 1.38
C TYR A 98 -9.15 19.42 1.22
N ASP A 99 -10.31 19.03 0.72
CA ASP A 99 -11.51 19.85 0.79
C ASP A 99 -12.15 19.80 2.20
N LYS A 100 -13.30 20.49 2.34
CA LYS A 100 -14.05 20.54 3.62
C LYS A 100 -14.69 19.19 3.99
N GLN A 101 -14.94 18.33 3.01
CA GLN A 101 -15.50 17.00 3.18
C GLN A 101 -14.44 15.96 3.55
N GLY A 102 -13.15 16.29 3.37
CA GLY A 102 -12.01 15.39 3.61
C GLY A 102 -11.53 14.65 2.38
N ASN A 103 -12.05 14.96 1.19
CA ASN A 103 -11.51 14.42 -0.05
C ASN A 103 -10.11 15.00 -0.30
N ILE A 104 -9.18 14.17 -0.77
CA ILE A 104 -7.85 14.62 -1.20
C ILE A 104 -8.01 15.35 -2.53
N VAL A 105 -7.72 16.65 -2.57
CA VAL A 105 -7.81 17.47 -3.80
C VAL A 105 -6.48 17.67 -4.48
N SER A 106 -5.37 17.50 -3.78
CA SER A 106 -4.04 17.40 -4.38
C SER A 106 -3.18 16.35 -3.67
N LEU A 107 -2.32 15.70 -4.44
CA LEU A 107 -1.34 14.74 -3.95
C LEU A 107 -0.06 14.90 -4.74
N MET A 108 1.06 15.09 -4.05
CA MET A 108 2.39 15.06 -4.65
C MET A 108 3.20 13.93 -4.04
N ARG A 109 3.93 13.18 -4.87
CA ARG A 109 4.88 12.15 -4.44
C ARG A 109 6.20 12.31 -5.15
N SER A 110 7.28 12.16 -4.38
CA SER A 110 8.63 11.98 -4.92
C SER A 110 8.97 10.49 -4.97
N GLY A 111 9.81 10.10 -5.92
CA GLY A 111 10.25 8.72 -6.08
C GLY A 111 11.43 8.58 -7.01
N ASN A 112 11.80 7.34 -7.34
CA ASN A 112 12.91 7.03 -8.23
C ASN A 112 12.55 7.41 -9.69
N GLN A 113 13.47 8.14 -10.33
CA GLN A 113 13.44 8.51 -11.74
C GLN A 113 14.66 7.94 -12.49
N ASN A 114 14.96 6.64 -12.30
CA ASN A 114 16.13 5.93 -12.81
C ASN A 114 17.47 6.47 -12.28
N ALA A 115 17.95 7.62 -12.79
CA ALA A 115 19.25 8.18 -12.42
C ALA A 115 19.21 9.13 -11.21
N ALA A 116 18.02 9.52 -10.76
CA ALA A 116 17.82 10.52 -9.71
C ALA A 116 16.51 10.26 -8.97
N TYR A 117 16.23 11.10 -7.96
CA TYR A 117 14.93 11.16 -7.31
C TYR A 117 14.25 12.48 -7.64
N GLY A 118 12.95 12.46 -7.82
CA GLY A 118 12.16 13.64 -8.14
C GLY A 118 10.67 13.38 -8.01
N VAL A 119 9.85 14.34 -8.43
CA VAL A 119 8.39 14.23 -8.37
C VAL A 119 7.93 13.21 -9.43
N ILE A 120 7.27 12.15 -8.96
CA ILE A 120 6.69 11.08 -9.80
C ILE A 120 5.18 11.26 -9.99
N ASP A 121 4.52 11.99 -9.10
CA ASP A 121 3.11 12.39 -9.20
C ASP A 121 2.93 13.81 -8.70
N ASN A 122 2.14 14.58 -9.41
CA ASN A 122 1.67 15.90 -9.00
C ASN A 122 0.18 16.04 -9.40
N LEU A 123 -0.64 15.35 -8.61
CA LEU A 123 -2.04 15.11 -8.92
C LEU A 123 -2.93 16.23 -8.46
N THR A 124 -3.89 16.60 -9.32
CA THR A 124 -5.08 17.37 -8.99
C THR A 124 -6.30 16.47 -9.14
N LEU A 125 -7.12 16.35 -8.09
CA LEU A 125 -8.28 15.47 -8.04
C LEU A 125 -9.56 16.32 -8.00
N ASN A 126 -10.45 16.09 -8.95
CA ASN A 126 -11.72 16.81 -9.10
C ASN A 126 -12.90 15.92 -8.70
N TYR A 127 -13.84 16.48 -7.96
CA TYR A 127 -14.96 15.74 -7.40
C TYR A 127 -16.31 16.36 -7.78
N ARG A 128 -17.33 15.51 -7.84
CA ARG A 128 -18.74 15.90 -7.82
C ARG A 128 -19.36 15.36 -6.52
N GLY A 129 -19.56 16.24 -5.53
CA GLY A 129 -19.80 15.78 -4.15
C GLY A 129 -18.58 15.04 -3.63
N ASN A 130 -18.73 13.76 -3.26
CA ASN A 130 -17.64 12.88 -2.83
C ASN A 130 -17.22 11.86 -3.91
N GLN A 131 -17.75 11.96 -5.13
CA GLN A 131 -17.35 11.10 -6.24
C GLN A 131 -16.23 11.75 -7.03
N LEU A 132 -15.10 11.05 -7.15
CA LEU A 132 -13.98 11.46 -7.99
C LEU A 132 -14.42 11.42 -9.46
N ILE A 133 -14.26 12.52 -10.19
CA ILE A 133 -14.64 12.58 -11.62
C ILE A 133 -13.45 12.69 -12.55
N LYS A 134 -12.32 13.25 -12.07
CA LYS A 134 -11.12 13.44 -12.88
C LYS A 134 -9.88 13.50 -12.00
N VAL A 135 -8.75 12.98 -12.52
CA VAL A 135 -7.42 13.14 -11.96
C VAL A 135 -6.49 13.65 -13.05
N GLU A 136 -5.81 14.75 -12.79
CA GLU A 136 -4.78 15.30 -13.66
C GLU A 136 -3.43 15.11 -13.00
N ASP A 137 -2.46 14.59 -13.74
CA ASP A 137 -1.07 14.53 -13.32
C ASP A 137 -0.24 15.47 -14.20
N THR A 138 0.51 16.37 -13.54
CA THR A 138 1.44 17.28 -14.22
C THR A 138 2.90 16.86 -14.06
N ALA A 139 3.17 15.73 -13.39
CA ALA A 139 4.50 15.14 -13.35
C ALA A 139 4.89 14.56 -14.72
N SER A 140 6.19 14.41 -14.95
CA SER A 140 6.71 13.84 -16.20
C SER A 140 7.02 12.36 -16.03
N ASP A 141 6.42 11.52 -16.89
CA ASP A 141 6.63 10.06 -16.90
C ASP A 141 7.90 9.63 -17.66
N SER A 142 8.60 10.57 -18.32
CA SER A 142 9.65 10.24 -19.30
C SER A 142 10.88 9.53 -18.74
N ASN A 143 11.11 9.64 -17.42
CA ASN A 143 12.30 9.08 -16.75
C ASN A 143 11.95 8.07 -15.66
N LEU A 144 10.70 7.59 -15.60
CA LEU A 144 10.29 6.64 -14.57
C LEU A 144 10.73 5.20 -14.91
N PRO A 145 11.18 4.42 -13.93
CA PRO A 145 11.44 2.99 -14.14
C PRO A 145 10.15 2.25 -14.49
N ALA A 146 10.24 1.17 -15.24
CA ALA A 146 9.09 0.36 -15.63
C ALA A 146 8.32 -0.22 -14.42
N SER A 147 8.99 -0.35 -13.28
CA SER A 147 8.42 -0.80 -12.00
C SER A 147 7.80 0.33 -11.17
N SER A 148 7.83 1.58 -11.67
CA SER A 148 7.21 2.71 -10.96
C SER A 148 5.73 2.47 -10.73
N MET A 149 5.27 2.84 -9.54
CA MET A 149 3.87 2.77 -9.13
C MET A 149 3.20 4.16 -9.16
N ASP A 150 3.69 5.04 -10.04
CA ASP A 150 3.11 6.36 -10.30
C ASP A 150 1.70 6.27 -10.87
N PHE A 151 0.94 7.34 -10.76
CA PHE A 151 -0.36 7.46 -11.42
C PHE A 151 -0.16 7.57 -12.93
N ARG A 152 -0.88 6.73 -13.68
CA ARG A 152 -0.88 6.75 -15.15
C ARG A 152 -2.06 7.57 -15.65
N ASN A 153 -1.78 8.76 -16.15
CA ASN A 153 -2.80 9.62 -16.79
C ASN A 153 -3.15 9.06 -18.18
N GLY A 154 -4.01 8.03 -18.22
CA GLY A 154 -4.38 7.30 -19.44
C GLY A 154 -5.38 8.03 -20.33
N THR A 155 -5.97 9.14 -19.87
CA THR A 155 -6.98 9.93 -20.60
C THR A 155 -6.96 11.38 -20.13
N ASN A 156 -7.56 12.28 -20.92
CA ASN A 156 -7.78 13.68 -20.53
C ASN A 156 -9.21 14.09 -20.90
N GLN A 157 -10.18 13.49 -20.23
CA GLN A 157 -11.60 13.76 -20.40
C GLN A 157 -12.11 14.61 -19.23
N ASP A 158 -13.22 15.33 -19.41
CA ASP A 158 -13.85 16.08 -18.30
C ASP A 158 -14.42 15.15 -17.22
N VAL A 159 -14.77 13.91 -17.60
CA VAL A 159 -15.24 12.85 -16.70
C VAL A 159 -14.53 11.56 -17.05
N GLU A 160 -13.68 11.09 -16.17
CA GLU A 160 -12.83 9.90 -16.33
C GLU A 160 -13.37 8.70 -15.53
N TYR A 161 -14.16 8.98 -14.48
CA TYR A 161 -14.72 8.00 -13.56
C TYR A 161 -16.24 8.11 -13.58
N LEU A 162 -16.93 7.01 -13.90
CA LEU A 162 -18.39 6.96 -13.93
C LEU A 162 -18.91 5.99 -12.87
N TYR A 163 -20.07 6.32 -12.32
CA TYR A 163 -20.69 5.59 -11.21
C TYR A 163 -22.13 5.21 -11.56
N ASP A 164 -22.61 4.12 -10.96
CA ASP A 164 -24.01 3.75 -10.97
C ASP A 164 -24.83 4.55 -9.93
N GLU A 165 -26.15 4.29 -9.87
CA GLU A 165 -27.05 4.95 -8.92
C GLU A 165 -26.76 4.62 -7.45
N ASN A 166 -26.06 3.51 -7.17
CA ASN A 166 -25.64 3.11 -5.84
C ASN A 166 -24.28 3.74 -5.45
N GLY A 167 -23.64 4.49 -6.37
CA GLY A 167 -22.32 5.08 -6.19
C GLY A 167 -21.15 4.13 -6.43
N ASN A 168 -21.39 2.98 -7.04
CA ASN A 168 -20.32 2.06 -7.43
C ASN A 168 -19.63 2.54 -8.69
N LEU A 169 -18.31 2.46 -8.75
CA LEU A 169 -17.53 2.78 -9.94
C LEU A 169 -17.84 1.79 -11.07
N ILE A 170 -18.34 2.27 -12.22
CA ILE A 170 -18.62 1.42 -13.38
C ILE A 170 -17.63 1.60 -14.53
N LYS A 171 -16.90 2.72 -14.58
CA LYS A 171 -15.80 2.96 -15.55
C LYS A 171 -14.64 3.70 -14.90
N ASP A 172 -13.42 3.36 -15.34
CA ASP A 172 -12.18 4.07 -15.03
C ASP A 172 -11.38 4.18 -16.34
N LEU A 173 -11.42 5.34 -16.95
CA LEU A 173 -10.80 5.55 -18.25
C LEU A 173 -9.26 5.57 -18.17
N ASN A 174 -8.69 5.99 -17.05
CA ASN A 174 -7.25 5.97 -16.83
C ASN A 174 -6.68 4.56 -16.80
N LYS A 175 -7.46 3.60 -16.29
CA LYS A 175 -7.10 2.17 -16.29
C LYS A 175 -7.63 1.40 -17.50
N SER A 176 -8.27 2.10 -18.47
CA SER A 176 -8.96 1.49 -19.61
C SER A 176 -10.08 0.51 -19.19
N ILE A 177 -10.70 0.69 -18.02
CA ILE A 177 -11.83 -0.10 -17.58
C ILE A 177 -13.08 0.38 -18.30
N ALA A 178 -13.61 -0.51 -19.15
CA ALA A 178 -14.79 -0.26 -19.97
C ALA A 178 -16.09 -0.41 -19.19
N ASP A 179 -16.14 -1.42 -18.30
CA ASP A 179 -17.33 -1.76 -17.54
C ASP A 179 -16.98 -2.55 -16.30
N ILE A 180 -17.62 -2.22 -15.16
CA ILE A 180 -17.61 -2.99 -13.94
C ILE A 180 -19.05 -3.37 -13.61
N GLN A 181 -19.35 -4.66 -13.62
CA GLN A 181 -20.64 -5.21 -13.23
C GLN A 181 -20.62 -5.65 -11.77
N TYR A 182 -21.70 -5.37 -11.07
CA TYR A 182 -21.87 -5.73 -9.66
C TYR A 182 -22.95 -6.81 -9.50
N ASN A 183 -22.84 -7.58 -8.43
CA ASN A 183 -23.90 -8.52 -8.02
C ASN A 183 -24.91 -7.83 -7.09
N LEU A 184 -25.92 -8.57 -6.63
CA LEU A 184 -26.96 -8.05 -5.72
C LEU A 184 -26.44 -7.61 -4.33
N LEU A 185 -25.21 -8.00 -3.99
CA LEU A 185 -24.53 -7.59 -2.75
C LEU A 185 -23.61 -6.37 -2.96
N ASN A 186 -23.71 -5.70 -4.11
CA ASN A 186 -22.81 -4.59 -4.50
C ASN A 186 -21.31 -5.00 -4.54
N LEU A 187 -21.01 -6.28 -4.82
CA LEU A 187 -19.65 -6.76 -5.00
C LEU A 187 -19.32 -6.85 -6.49
N PRO A 188 -18.12 -6.43 -6.95
CA PRO A 188 -17.72 -6.52 -8.35
C PRO A 188 -17.78 -7.97 -8.83
N LYS A 189 -18.61 -8.23 -9.85
CA LYS A 189 -18.79 -9.55 -10.46
C LYS A 189 -17.89 -9.74 -11.68
N ARG A 190 -17.74 -8.68 -12.48
CA ARG A 190 -16.96 -8.72 -13.72
C ARG A 190 -16.37 -7.35 -14.02
N ILE A 191 -15.11 -7.34 -14.46
CA ILE A 191 -14.43 -6.14 -14.95
C ILE A 191 -13.98 -6.42 -16.38
N THR A 192 -14.34 -5.54 -17.32
CA THR A 192 -13.90 -5.59 -18.72
C THR A 192 -13.07 -4.35 -19.05
N PHE A 193 -12.16 -4.49 -20.00
CA PHE A 193 -11.24 -3.43 -20.41
C PHE A 193 -11.45 -3.12 -21.91
N ASN A 194 -11.18 -1.85 -22.28
CA ASN A 194 -11.11 -1.45 -23.70
C ASN A 194 -9.83 -1.95 -24.39
N ASP A 195 -8.80 -2.26 -23.60
CA ASP A 195 -7.54 -2.80 -24.08
C ASP A 195 -7.68 -4.32 -24.24
N THR A 196 -7.61 -4.81 -25.48
CA THR A 196 -7.72 -6.23 -25.83
C THR A 196 -6.56 -7.08 -25.29
N ASN A 197 -5.46 -6.45 -24.90
CA ASN A 197 -4.34 -7.14 -24.24
C ASN A 197 -4.59 -7.39 -22.75
N LYS A 198 -5.60 -6.74 -22.16
CA LYS A 198 -5.96 -6.95 -20.76
C LYS A 198 -6.99 -8.07 -20.62
N SER A 199 -6.76 -8.92 -19.61
CA SER A 199 -7.70 -10.01 -19.27
C SER A 199 -9.00 -9.44 -18.71
N THR A 200 -10.15 -9.99 -19.08
CA THR A 200 -11.40 -9.81 -18.33
C THR A 200 -11.26 -10.48 -16.97
N HIS A 201 -11.65 -9.78 -15.89
CA HIS A 201 -11.64 -10.34 -14.55
C HIS A 201 -13.06 -10.70 -14.12
N GLU A 202 -13.25 -11.93 -13.65
CA GLU A 202 -14.51 -12.39 -13.07
C GLU A 202 -14.31 -12.83 -11.63
N TYR A 203 -15.30 -12.55 -10.79
CA TYR A 203 -15.27 -12.85 -9.36
C TYR A 203 -16.49 -13.69 -8.98
N ILE A 204 -16.26 -14.74 -8.22
CA ILE A 204 -17.32 -15.63 -7.69
C ILE A 204 -17.36 -15.44 -6.19
N TYR A 205 -18.56 -15.25 -5.66
CA TYR A 205 -18.82 -15.09 -4.24
C TYR A 205 -19.82 -16.11 -3.74
N SER A 206 -19.73 -16.45 -2.46
CA SER A 206 -20.79 -17.15 -1.72
C SER A 206 -21.97 -16.20 -1.47
N ALA A 207 -23.08 -16.77 -0.99
CA ALA A 207 -24.28 -16.00 -0.67
C ALA A 207 -24.09 -14.95 0.44
N ASP A 208 -23.11 -15.16 1.33
CA ASP A 208 -22.71 -14.24 2.41
C ASP A 208 -21.63 -13.23 1.97
N GLY A 209 -21.29 -13.16 0.68
CA GLY A 209 -20.35 -12.19 0.10
C GLY A 209 -18.87 -12.56 0.22
N LYS A 210 -18.54 -13.76 0.69
CA LYS A 210 -17.15 -14.23 0.73
C LYS A 210 -16.66 -14.55 -0.67
N LYS A 211 -15.50 -14.01 -1.07
CA LYS A 211 -14.89 -14.32 -2.37
C LYS A 211 -14.39 -15.76 -2.39
N LEU A 212 -14.87 -16.51 -3.37
CA LEU A 212 -14.53 -17.92 -3.57
C LEU A 212 -13.55 -18.11 -4.72
N SER A 213 -13.62 -17.25 -5.76
CA SER A 213 -12.75 -17.40 -6.92
C SER A 213 -12.52 -16.08 -7.63
N VAL A 214 -11.34 -15.95 -8.24
CA VAL A 214 -10.99 -14.92 -9.24
C VAL A 214 -10.55 -15.61 -10.50
N ILE A 215 -11.08 -15.17 -11.64
CA ILE A 215 -10.78 -15.73 -12.95
C ILE A 215 -10.31 -14.59 -13.86
N HIS A 216 -9.10 -14.72 -14.39
CA HIS A 216 -8.54 -13.84 -15.39
C HIS A 216 -8.65 -14.50 -16.77
N LYS A 217 -9.47 -13.92 -17.67
CA LYS A 217 -9.71 -14.44 -19.01
C LYS A 217 -9.00 -13.58 -20.05
N SER A 218 -7.95 -14.12 -20.65
CA SER A 218 -7.26 -13.61 -21.83
C SER A 218 -7.27 -14.70 -22.93
N SER A 219 -6.18 -14.89 -23.63
CA SER A 219 -5.98 -16.05 -24.51
C SER A 219 -5.96 -17.39 -23.74
N ALA A 220 -5.63 -17.36 -22.45
CA ALA A 220 -5.74 -18.47 -21.52
C ALA A 220 -6.52 -18.02 -20.27
N GLU A 221 -7.23 -18.96 -19.63
CA GLU A 221 -7.90 -18.73 -18.36
C GLU A 221 -6.92 -19.04 -17.21
N ASN A 222 -6.74 -18.08 -16.29
CA ASN A 222 -6.04 -18.27 -15.03
C ASN A 222 -7.04 -18.11 -13.88
N ARG A 223 -7.14 -19.13 -13.04
CA ARG A 223 -8.10 -19.19 -11.95
C ARG A 223 -7.42 -19.32 -10.61
N THR A 224 -7.83 -18.50 -9.66
CA THR A 224 -7.46 -18.62 -8.25
C THR A 224 -8.69 -18.92 -7.42
N ASP A 225 -8.68 -20.03 -6.66
CA ASP A 225 -9.76 -20.42 -5.77
C ASP A 225 -9.34 -20.29 -4.30
N TYR A 226 -10.27 -19.82 -3.48
CA TYR A 226 -10.09 -19.60 -2.04
C TYR A 226 -10.98 -20.57 -1.25
N VAL A 227 -10.38 -21.54 -0.60
CA VAL A 227 -11.08 -22.58 0.18
C VAL A 227 -10.64 -22.48 1.65
N GLY A 228 -11.37 -21.71 2.46
CA GLY A 228 -10.96 -21.40 3.82
C GLY A 228 -9.66 -20.61 3.83
N ASN A 229 -8.60 -21.19 4.40
CA ASN A 229 -7.26 -20.63 4.43
C ASN A 229 -6.34 -21.18 3.31
N MET A 230 -6.86 -21.98 2.40
CA MET A 230 -6.12 -22.57 1.28
C MET A 230 -6.37 -21.76 -0.01
N ILE A 231 -5.31 -21.51 -0.76
CA ILE A 231 -5.32 -20.85 -2.05
C ILE A 231 -4.87 -21.86 -3.12
N TYR A 232 -5.68 -22.01 -4.14
CA TYR A 232 -5.38 -22.84 -5.30
C TYR A 232 -5.19 -21.97 -6.52
N GLU A 233 -4.21 -22.30 -7.36
CA GLU A 233 -4.00 -21.70 -8.67
C GLU A 233 -4.18 -22.78 -9.73
N ASN A 234 -5.13 -22.58 -10.65
CA ASN A 234 -5.47 -23.52 -11.73
C ASN A 234 -5.68 -24.96 -11.22
N GLY A 235 -6.39 -25.10 -10.07
CA GLY A 235 -6.69 -26.38 -9.43
C GLY A 235 -5.57 -27.01 -8.59
N SER A 236 -4.38 -26.40 -8.54
CA SER A 236 -3.26 -26.87 -7.73
C SER A 236 -3.11 -26.05 -6.45
N LEU A 237 -2.90 -26.73 -5.30
CA LEU A 237 -2.67 -26.04 -4.04
C LEU A 237 -1.40 -25.19 -4.13
N LYS A 238 -1.56 -23.89 -3.96
CA LYS A 238 -0.47 -22.90 -4.01
C LYS A 238 0.03 -22.57 -2.61
N ARG A 239 -0.90 -22.16 -1.72
CA ARG A 239 -0.58 -21.65 -0.39
C ARG A 239 -1.60 -22.10 0.64
N ILE A 240 -1.14 -22.27 1.88
CA ILE A 240 -1.98 -22.37 3.06
C ILE A 240 -1.66 -21.15 3.93
N LEU A 241 -2.64 -20.28 4.15
CA LEU A 241 -2.49 -19.13 5.02
C LEU A 241 -2.48 -19.58 6.47
N VAL A 242 -1.55 -19.08 7.26
CA VAL A 242 -1.42 -19.34 8.69
C VAL A 242 -1.26 -18.02 9.43
N ASP A 243 -1.41 -18.05 10.76
CA ASP A 243 -1.21 -16.85 11.56
C ASP A 243 0.21 -16.30 11.36
N GLY A 244 0.27 -15.06 10.87
CA GLY A 244 1.50 -14.32 10.61
C GLY A 244 2.34 -14.84 9.45
N GLY A 245 1.74 -15.53 8.45
CA GLY A 245 2.48 -15.99 7.28
C GLY A 245 1.72 -16.98 6.40
N TYR A 246 2.44 -17.83 5.72
CA TYR A 246 1.88 -18.87 4.86
C TYR A 246 2.83 -20.06 4.70
N ILE A 247 2.28 -21.17 4.24
CA ILE A 247 3.04 -22.35 3.82
C ILE A 247 2.92 -22.47 2.30
N GLU A 248 4.03 -22.64 1.62
CA GLU A 248 4.11 -22.92 0.18
C GLU A 248 5.16 -23.99 -0.06
N ASN A 249 4.82 -25.05 -0.80
CA ASN A 249 5.69 -26.19 -1.07
C ASN A 249 6.35 -26.78 0.20
N GLY A 250 5.58 -26.92 1.29
CA GLY A 250 6.04 -27.46 2.57
C GLY A 250 6.95 -26.53 3.39
N THR A 251 7.25 -25.34 2.89
CA THR A 251 8.09 -24.35 3.59
C THR A 251 7.21 -23.28 4.24
N TYR A 252 7.52 -22.93 5.49
CA TYR A 252 6.89 -21.80 6.19
C TYR A 252 7.56 -20.49 5.80
N TYR A 253 6.72 -19.49 5.52
CA TYR A 253 7.09 -18.09 5.27
C TYR A 253 6.40 -17.22 6.30
N PHE A 254 7.18 -16.37 6.98
CA PHE A 254 6.71 -15.48 8.04
C PHE A 254 6.72 -14.03 7.60
N TYR A 255 5.68 -13.29 7.98
CA TYR A 255 5.59 -11.85 7.82
C TYR A 255 6.15 -11.14 9.05
N LEU A 256 7.07 -10.21 8.83
CA LEU A 256 7.42 -9.19 9.81
C LEU A 256 6.72 -7.90 9.38
N GLN A 257 5.81 -7.45 10.22
CA GLN A 257 4.88 -6.39 9.89
C GLN A 257 5.19 -5.14 10.69
N ASP A 258 4.91 -3.96 10.09
CA ASP A 258 4.94 -2.68 10.77
C ASP A 258 3.69 -2.49 11.68
N HIS A 259 3.59 -1.32 12.30
CA HIS A 259 2.50 -0.97 13.21
C HIS A 259 1.11 -0.92 12.53
N LEU A 260 1.06 -0.79 11.20
CA LEU A 260 -0.19 -0.81 10.41
C LEU A 260 -0.52 -2.21 9.87
N GLY A 261 0.36 -3.20 10.07
CA GLY A 261 0.19 -4.55 9.55
C GLY A 261 0.71 -4.75 8.12
N ASN A 262 1.44 -3.79 7.55
CA ASN A 262 2.07 -3.96 6.25
C ASN A 262 3.26 -4.92 6.35
N ASN A 263 3.40 -5.83 5.40
CA ASN A 263 4.50 -6.80 5.35
C ASN A 263 5.80 -6.09 4.94
N ARG A 264 6.67 -5.81 5.93
CA ARG A 264 7.99 -5.19 5.70
C ARG A 264 9.03 -6.21 5.28
N VAL A 265 8.97 -7.41 5.83
CA VAL A 265 9.86 -8.52 5.48
C VAL A 265 9.04 -9.80 5.36
N VAL A 266 9.35 -10.60 4.36
CA VAL A 266 8.93 -12.00 4.27
C VAL A 266 10.17 -12.87 4.41
N ALA A 267 10.20 -13.75 5.40
CA ALA A 267 11.33 -14.62 5.68
C ALA A 267 10.89 -16.08 5.77
N LYS A 268 11.74 -16.99 5.32
CA LYS A 268 11.56 -18.43 5.51
C LYS A 268 11.73 -18.81 6.99
N SER A 269 11.33 -20.05 7.32
CA SER A 269 11.44 -20.60 8.67
C SER A 269 12.88 -20.69 9.20
N ASP A 270 13.88 -20.69 8.32
CA ASP A 270 15.31 -20.65 8.67
C ASP A 270 15.84 -19.22 8.89
N GLY A 271 15.00 -18.20 8.68
CA GLY A 271 15.35 -16.80 8.79
C GLY A 271 15.89 -16.17 7.50
N THR A 272 15.94 -16.91 6.40
CA THR A 272 16.32 -16.34 5.09
C THR A 272 15.27 -15.35 4.63
N VAL A 273 15.66 -14.10 4.42
CA VAL A 273 14.80 -13.05 3.86
C VAL A 273 14.61 -13.30 2.37
N ILE A 274 13.36 -13.31 1.92
CA ILE A 274 13.00 -13.52 0.51
C ILE A 274 12.36 -12.28 -0.13
N GLN A 275 11.83 -11.36 0.70
CA GLN A 275 11.22 -10.13 0.23
C GLN A 275 11.35 -9.04 1.29
N THR A 276 11.65 -7.83 0.84
CA THR A 276 11.60 -6.62 1.65
C THR A 276 10.71 -5.59 0.96
N ASN A 277 9.95 -4.82 1.76
CA ASN A 277 9.06 -3.80 1.23
C ASN A 277 9.19 -2.52 2.03
N HIS A 278 9.18 -1.40 1.32
CA HIS A 278 9.08 -0.06 1.89
C HIS A 278 7.83 0.62 1.32
N TYR A 279 7.19 1.45 2.13
CA TYR A 279 5.89 2.02 1.78
C TYR A 279 5.84 3.52 2.03
N TYR A 280 5.16 4.22 1.14
CA TYR A 280 4.64 5.54 1.40
C TYR A 280 3.59 5.51 2.52
N PRO A 281 3.25 6.65 3.13
CA PRO A 281 2.34 6.69 4.30
C PRO A 281 1.00 6.00 4.11
N PHE A 282 0.42 6.02 2.90
CA PHE A 282 -0.85 5.35 2.59
C PHE A 282 -0.68 3.95 1.95
N GLY A 283 0.49 3.32 2.11
CA GLY A 283 0.69 1.90 1.83
C GLY A 283 1.08 1.54 0.39
N MET A 284 1.30 2.52 -0.50
CA MET A 284 1.91 2.24 -1.79
C MET A 284 3.38 1.89 -1.60
N SER A 285 3.88 0.85 -2.27
CA SER A 285 5.28 0.44 -2.15
C SER A 285 6.22 1.40 -2.89
N PHE A 286 7.45 1.56 -2.36
CA PHE A 286 8.54 2.22 -3.07
C PHE A 286 9.00 1.36 -4.24
N THR A 287 9.48 2.03 -5.28
CA THR A 287 10.37 1.45 -6.29
C THR A 287 11.76 2.06 -6.10
N GLU A 288 12.76 1.21 -5.82
CA GLU A 288 14.17 1.58 -5.63
C GLU A 288 15.03 1.05 -6.77
#